data_2cb0494b583169a1e4a3a0939341a587
#
_entry.id   2cb0494b583169a1e4a3a0939341a587
#
_cell.length_a   1.000
_cell.length_b   1.000
_cell.length_c   1.000
_cell.angle_alpha   90.00
_cell.angle_beta   90.00
_cell.angle_gamma   90.00
#
_symmetry.space_group_name_H-M   'P 1'
#
loop_
_entity.id
_entity.type
_entity.pdbx_description
1 polymer ?
#
loop_
_entity_poly.entity_id
_entity_poly.type
_entity_poly.pdbx_seq_one_letter_code
_entity_poly.pdbx_strand_id
1 'polypeptide(L)'
;MAAPTNPAAGTVRMSADERRAAVIRAAVAEFAKGGLNGTSTAAIAKRVGVSQPYLFRLFDDKKALFLATVDYGFGRVEERFRRATEGLTGYPAMHAMAHAYQDFLDNDSELLRIQLQAYVAAEDPDLRPEIRAYWDRLDSLVREITGGDAEDLTNFFARGMLCNVVASLDLPRERYFGDTLSADGKLLSCELCADPERYGEYEGRRPWPH
;
A
#
# COMPACT_ATOMS: atom_id res chain seq x y z
N MET A 1 53.04 -18.39 -22.12
CA MET A 1 52.17 -17.38 -21.47
C MET A 1 50.74 -17.89 -21.56
N ALA A 2 50.21 -18.43 -20.50
CA ALA A 2 48.83 -18.91 -20.42
C ALA A 2 47.91 -17.73 -19.98
N ALA A 3 46.83 -17.49 -20.73
CA ALA A 3 45.82 -16.48 -20.39
C ALA A 3 45.03 -16.93 -19.15
N PRO A 4 44.64 -16.02 -18.25
CA PRO A 4 43.82 -16.35 -17.10
C PRO A 4 42.35 -16.60 -17.56
N THR A 5 41.86 -17.78 -17.24
CA THR A 5 40.45 -18.15 -17.35
C THR A 5 39.63 -17.33 -16.35
N ASN A 6 38.74 -16.50 -16.86
CA ASN A 6 37.76 -15.74 -16.08
C ASN A 6 36.73 -16.72 -15.48
N PRO A 7 36.51 -16.77 -14.15
CA PRO A 7 35.46 -17.60 -13.59
C PRO A 7 34.11 -16.98 -13.92
N ALA A 8 33.27 -17.73 -14.61
CA ALA A 8 31.90 -17.39 -14.92
C ALA A 8 31.16 -16.94 -13.67
N ALA A 9 30.62 -15.72 -13.68
CA ALA A 9 29.76 -15.22 -12.65
C ALA A 9 28.55 -16.14 -12.53
N GLY A 10 28.53 -16.96 -11.48
CA GLY A 10 27.43 -17.85 -11.17
C GLY A 10 26.15 -17.02 -10.94
N THR A 11 25.17 -17.20 -11.80
CA THR A 11 23.83 -16.61 -11.62
C THR A 11 23.29 -17.16 -10.30
N VAL A 12 23.23 -16.33 -9.28
CA VAL A 12 22.63 -16.69 -7.98
C VAL A 12 21.19 -17.12 -8.25
N ARG A 13 20.91 -18.40 -8.01
CA ARG A 13 19.61 -19.00 -8.27
C ARG A 13 18.64 -18.51 -7.19
N MET A 14 17.68 -17.66 -7.56
CA MET A 14 16.64 -17.19 -6.64
C MET A 14 15.95 -18.35 -5.93
N SER A 15 15.73 -18.21 -4.62
CA SER A 15 14.95 -19.15 -3.81
C SER A 15 13.47 -19.18 -4.25
N ALA A 16 12.70 -20.16 -3.77
CA ALA A 16 11.28 -20.24 -4.01
C ALA A 16 10.53 -19.02 -3.41
N ASP A 17 10.95 -18.58 -2.22
CA ASP A 17 10.37 -17.43 -1.54
C ASP A 17 10.66 -16.11 -2.26
N GLU A 18 11.88 -15.91 -2.74
CA GLU A 18 12.25 -14.75 -3.57
C GLU A 18 11.43 -14.70 -4.85
N ARG A 19 11.19 -15.85 -5.48
CA ARG A 19 10.35 -15.94 -6.69
C ARG A 19 8.88 -15.66 -6.39
N ARG A 20 8.38 -16.22 -5.28
CA ARG A 20 7.01 -15.94 -4.81
C ARG A 20 6.82 -14.44 -4.58
N ALA A 21 7.74 -13.78 -3.89
CA ALA A 21 7.72 -12.34 -3.67
C ALA A 21 7.82 -11.54 -4.98
N ALA A 22 8.64 -11.97 -5.95
CA ALA A 22 8.74 -11.33 -7.26
C ALA A 22 7.44 -11.43 -8.05
N VAL A 23 6.77 -12.60 -7.99
CA VAL A 23 5.45 -12.79 -8.63
C VAL A 23 4.41 -11.87 -8.00
N ILE A 24 4.34 -11.80 -6.67
CA ILE A 24 3.40 -10.93 -5.95
C ILE A 24 3.61 -9.46 -6.36
N ARG A 25 4.85 -8.96 -6.35
CA ARG A 25 5.13 -7.57 -6.77
C ARG A 25 4.70 -7.29 -8.21
N ALA A 26 4.95 -8.22 -9.14
CA ALA A 26 4.51 -8.07 -10.52
C ALA A 26 2.99 -8.14 -10.67
N ALA A 27 2.32 -8.92 -9.82
CA ALA A 27 0.87 -9.08 -9.83
C ALA A 27 0.13 -7.83 -9.35
N VAL A 28 0.77 -6.98 -8.50
CA VAL A 28 0.17 -5.71 -8.05
C VAL A 28 -0.28 -4.87 -9.24
N ALA A 29 0.61 -4.58 -10.19
CA ALA A 29 0.31 -3.76 -11.36
C ALA A 29 -0.83 -4.35 -12.21
N GLU A 30 -0.81 -5.67 -12.43
CA GLU A 30 -1.80 -6.35 -13.25
C GLU A 30 -3.17 -6.38 -12.56
N PHE A 31 -3.23 -6.73 -11.27
CA PHE A 31 -4.49 -6.74 -10.53
C PHE A 31 -5.02 -5.35 -10.20
N ALA A 32 -4.15 -4.36 -9.96
CA ALA A 32 -4.56 -2.97 -9.79
C ALA A 32 -5.30 -2.43 -11.02
N LYS A 33 -4.91 -2.89 -12.23
CA LYS A 33 -5.51 -2.50 -13.50
C LYS A 33 -6.76 -3.31 -13.87
N GLY A 34 -6.69 -4.64 -13.72
CA GLY A 34 -7.71 -5.56 -14.25
C GLY A 34 -8.62 -6.19 -13.21
N GLY A 35 -8.36 -5.98 -11.91
CA GLY A 35 -9.05 -6.66 -10.83
C GLY A 35 -8.85 -8.18 -10.88
N LEU A 36 -9.58 -8.88 -10.01
CA LEU A 36 -9.53 -10.35 -9.99
C LEU A 36 -9.96 -10.93 -11.34
N ASN A 37 -11.08 -10.48 -11.90
CA ASN A 37 -11.67 -11.12 -13.07
C ASN A 37 -10.97 -10.77 -14.39
N GLY A 38 -10.58 -9.51 -14.58
CA GLY A 38 -9.99 -9.02 -15.83
C GLY A 38 -8.50 -9.31 -16.00
N THR A 39 -7.78 -9.73 -14.94
CA THR A 39 -6.34 -9.98 -14.99
C THR A 39 -6.02 -11.35 -15.58
N SER A 40 -5.03 -11.43 -16.46
CA SER A 40 -4.49 -12.67 -17.02
C SER A 40 -3.29 -13.16 -16.21
N THR A 41 -3.38 -14.37 -15.66
CA THR A 41 -2.24 -15.02 -14.98
C THR A 41 -1.08 -15.30 -15.93
N ALA A 42 -1.35 -15.49 -17.23
CA ALA A 42 -0.31 -15.60 -18.25
C ALA A 42 0.47 -14.28 -18.44
N ALA A 43 -0.21 -13.13 -18.35
CA ALA A 43 0.44 -11.82 -18.40
C ALA A 43 1.38 -11.61 -17.19
N ILE A 44 0.92 -11.98 -15.98
CA ILE A 44 1.75 -11.94 -14.76
C ILE A 44 2.98 -12.85 -14.93
N ALA A 45 2.79 -14.10 -15.36
CA ALA A 45 3.86 -15.06 -15.56
C ALA A 45 4.90 -14.53 -16.57
N LYS A 46 4.46 -13.97 -17.70
CA LYS A 46 5.32 -13.33 -18.71
C LYS A 46 6.12 -12.18 -18.14
N ARG A 47 5.50 -11.31 -17.31
CA ARG A 47 6.16 -10.14 -16.70
C ARG A 47 7.31 -10.54 -15.76
N VAL A 48 7.18 -11.68 -15.08
CA VAL A 48 8.21 -12.21 -14.14
C VAL A 48 9.24 -13.08 -14.88
N GLY A 49 8.98 -13.46 -16.12
CA GLY A 49 9.84 -14.36 -16.88
C GLY A 49 9.73 -15.83 -16.47
N VAL A 50 8.55 -16.25 -16.00
CA VAL A 50 8.25 -17.64 -15.63
C VAL A 50 7.15 -18.21 -16.53
N SER A 51 7.00 -19.54 -16.54
CA SER A 51 5.85 -20.17 -17.20
C SER A 51 4.59 -20.07 -16.35
N GLN A 52 3.42 -20.00 -16.97
CA GLN A 52 2.14 -20.03 -16.25
C GLN A 52 1.95 -21.29 -15.38
N PRO A 53 2.31 -22.51 -15.83
CA PRO A 53 2.31 -23.69 -14.95
C PRO A 53 3.22 -23.54 -13.73
N TYR A 54 4.37 -22.83 -13.86
CA TYR A 54 5.21 -22.58 -12.71
C TYR A 54 4.56 -21.62 -11.72
N LEU A 55 3.82 -20.61 -12.19
CA LEU A 55 3.04 -19.71 -11.33
C LEU A 55 2.05 -20.50 -10.47
N PHE A 56 1.34 -21.48 -11.06
CA PHE A 56 0.40 -22.35 -10.33
C PHE A 56 1.08 -23.40 -9.42
N ARG A 57 2.38 -23.54 -9.47
CA ARG A 57 3.14 -24.26 -8.43
C ARG A 57 3.44 -23.41 -7.20
N LEU A 58 3.40 -22.08 -7.34
CA LEU A 58 3.61 -21.13 -6.24
C LEU A 58 2.30 -20.70 -5.58
N PHE A 59 1.21 -20.73 -6.32
CA PHE A 59 -0.13 -20.32 -5.87
C PHE A 59 -1.15 -21.31 -6.41
N ASP A 60 -2.01 -21.82 -5.55
CA ASP A 60 -2.96 -22.90 -5.89
C ASP A 60 -3.87 -22.51 -7.06
N ASP A 61 -4.33 -21.25 -7.07
CA ASP A 61 -5.15 -20.70 -8.13
C ASP A 61 -4.98 -19.17 -8.25
N LYS A 62 -5.80 -18.55 -9.10
CA LYS A 62 -5.81 -17.10 -9.31
C LYS A 62 -6.32 -16.32 -8.09
N LYS A 63 -7.30 -16.90 -7.34
CA LYS A 63 -7.81 -16.29 -6.10
C LYS A 63 -6.73 -16.24 -5.04
N ALA A 64 -5.97 -17.34 -4.86
CA ALA A 64 -4.84 -17.40 -3.92
C ALA A 64 -3.73 -16.40 -4.28
N LEU A 65 -3.39 -16.23 -5.56
CA LEU A 65 -2.45 -15.21 -6.01
C LEU A 65 -2.99 -13.79 -5.75
N PHE A 66 -4.28 -13.56 -6.02
CA PHE A 66 -4.91 -12.27 -5.78
C PHE A 66 -4.88 -11.90 -4.29
N LEU A 67 -5.30 -12.82 -3.40
CA LEU A 67 -5.26 -12.61 -1.95
C LEU A 67 -3.84 -12.33 -1.45
N ALA A 68 -2.85 -13.08 -1.91
CA ALA A 68 -1.44 -12.81 -1.56
C ALA A 68 -0.96 -11.43 -2.05
N THR A 69 -1.49 -10.95 -3.18
CA THR A 69 -1.18 -9.62 -3.71
C THR A 69 -1.86 -8.52 -2.90
N VAL A 70 -3.11 -8.74 -2.49
CA VAL A 70 -3.86 -7.83 -1.62
C VAL A 70 -3.20 -7.74 -0.24
N ASP A 71 -2.85 -8.89 0.37
CA ASP A 71 -2.12 -8.95 1.65
C ASP A 71 -0.80 -8.16 1.59
N TYR A 72 -0.05 -8.33 0.50
CA TYR A 72 1.16 -7.53 0.26
C TYR A 72 0.85 -6.03 0.22
N GLY A 73 -0.22 -5.61 -0.46
CA GLY A 73 -0.64 -4.20 -0.53
C GLY A 73 -0.97 -3.62 0.84
N PHE A 74 -1.79 -4.32 1.64
CA PHE A 74 -2.11 -3.91 3.01
C PHE A 74 -0.86 -3.90 3.90
N GLY A 75 -0.01 -4.92 3.80
CA GLY A 75 1.24 -5.00 4.55
C GLY A 75 2.21 -3.83 4.25
N ARG A 76 2.24 -3.34 3.00
CA ARG A 76 3.02 -2.15 2.62
C ARG A 76 2.48 -0.89 3.29
N VAL A 77 1.16 -0.75 3.40
CA VAL A 77 0.54 0.37 4.11
C VAL A 77 0.85 0.32 5.60
N GLU A 78 0.69 -0.87 6.23
CA GLU A 78 1.01 -1.06 7.64
C GLU A 78 2.49 -0.76 7.94
N GLU A 79 3.40 -1.25 7.12
CA GLU A 79 4.84 -0.95 7.25
C GLU A 79 5.12 0.55 7.15
N ARG A 80 4.47 1.24 6.19
CA ARG A 80 4.60 2.67 6.03
C ARG A 80 4.07 3.44 7.24
N PHE A 81 2.93 3.01 7.80
CA PHE A 81 2.34 3.62 8.98
C PHE A 81 3.25 3.44 10.20
N ARG A 82 3.75 2.22 10.46
CA ARG A 82 4.67 1.99 11.59
C ARG A 82 5.92 2.86 11.50
N ARG A 83 6.51 3.00 10.31
CA ARG A 83 7.68 3.87 10.11
C ARG A 83 7.36 5.34 10.32
N ALA A 84 6.23 5.80 9.79
CA ALA A 84 5.84 7.21 9.90
C ALA A 84 5.50 7.63 11.32
N THR A 85 5.12 6.67 12.18
CA THR A 85 4.69 6.93 13.56
C THR A 85 5.74 6.54 14.61
N GLU A 86 6.99 6.32 14.21
CA GLU A 86 8.05 6.00 15.16
C GLU A 86 8.17 7.09 16.23
N GLY A 87 7.93 6.74 17.53
CA GLY A 87 7.94 7.67 18.64
C GLY A 87 6.72 8.59 18.75
N LEU A 88 5.70 8.41 17.89
CA LEU A 88 4.47 9.20 17.90
C LEU A 88 3.29 8.35 18.37
N THR A 89 2.33 9.00 19.03
CA THR A 89 1.02 8.44 19.43
C THR A 89 -0.07 9.49 19.24
N GLY A 90 -1.32 9.10 19.37
CA GLY A 90 -2.44 10.04 19.33
C GLY A 90 -2.58 10.77 17.99
N TYR A 91 -2.99 12.03 18.09
CA TYR A 91 -3.21 12.88 16.92
C TYR A 91 -1.96 13.07 16.03
N PRO A 92 -0.75 13.33 16.58
CA PRO A 92 0.48 13.40 15.78
C PRO A 92 0.71 12.15 14.92
N ALA A 93 0.48 10.97 15.48
CA ALA A 93 0.62 9.71 14.75
C ALA A 93 -0.43 9.58 13.64
N MET A 94 -1.69 9.93 13.91
CA MET A 94 -2.76 9.92 12.92
C MET A 94 -2.44 10.83 11.73
N HIS A 95 -1.92 12.02 12.00
CA HIS A 95 -1.52 12.99 10.99
C HIS A 95 -0.34 12.46 10.15
N ALA A 96 0.68 11.90 10.80
CA ALA A 96 1.83 11.31 10.12
C ALA A 96 1.41 10.13 9.20
N MET A 97 0.48 9.27 9.67
CA MET A 97 -0.08 8.20 8.84
C MET A 97 -0.86 8.74 7.64
N ALA A 98 -1.65 9.81 7.82
CA ALA A 98 -2.40 10.41 6.72
C ALA A 98 -1.47 10.93 5.61
N HIS A 99 -0.38 11.60 5.97
CA HIS A 99 0.65 12.02 5.01
C HIS A 99 1.36 10.84 4.35
N ALA A 100 1.77 9.86 5.15
CA ALA A 100 2.42 8.66 4.65
C ALA A 100 1.54 7.88 3.66
N TYR A 101 0.22 7.93 3.85
CA TYR A 101 -0.73 7.33 2.90
C TYR A 101 -0.87 8.15 1.62
N GLN A 102 -0.89 9.47 1.72
CA GLN A 102 -0.94 10.36 0.55
C GLN A 102 0.31 10.21 -0.34
N ASP A 103 1.47 9.89 0.24
CA ASP A 103 2.70 9.63 -0.52
C ASP A 103 2.55 8.49 -1.54
N PHE A 104 1.62 7.56 -1.33
CA PHE A 104 1.34 6.51 -2.32
C PHE A 104 0.72 7.05 -3.61
N LEU A 105 0.05 8.21 -3.58
CA LEU A 105 -0.47 8.84 -4.80
C LEU A 105 0.64 9.13 -5.81
N ASP A 106 1.78 9.59 -5.32
CA ASP A 106 2.90 10.01 -6.15
C ASP A 106 3.88 8.87 -6.46
N ASN A 107 4.05 7.94 -5.51
CA ASN A 107 5.12 6.96 -5.56
C ASN A 107 4.67 5.53 -5.86
N ASP A 108 3.43 5.15 -5.49
CA ASP A 108 2.98 3.76 -5.53
C ASP A 108 1.44 3.67 -5.66
N SER A 109 0.84 4.47 -6.55
CA SER A 109 -0.62 4.54 -6.73
C SER A 109 -1.28 3.19 -7.06
N GLU A 110 -0.51 2.21 -7.53
CA GLU A 110 -0.98 0.84 -7.74
C GLU A 110 -1.39 0.15 -6.43
N LEU A 111 -0.74 0.48 -5.30
CA LEU A 111 -1.12 -0.03 -3.98
C LEU A 111 -2.48 0.50 -3.51
N LEU A 112 -2.81 1.74 -3.88
CA LEU A 112 -4.13 2.32 -3.61
C LEU A 112 -5.21 1.66 -4.48
N ARG A 113 -4.91 1.43 -5.74
CA ARG A 113 -5.84 0.79 -6.68
C ARG A 113 -6.09 -0.68 -6.32
N ILE A 114 -5.06 -1.44 -5.89
CA ILE A 114 -5.27 -2.84 -5.49
C ILE A 114 -6.19 -2.97 -4.27
N GLN A 115 -6.20 -2.00 -3.35
CA GLN A 115 -7.14 -1.99 -2.24
C GLN A 115 -8.60 -1.83 -2.73
N LEU A 116 -8.87 -0.93 -3.68
CA LEU A 116 -10.21 -0.84 -4.27
C LEU A 116 -10.63 -2.13 -4.96
N GLN A 117 -9.71 -2.78 -5.69
CA GLN A 117 -9.99 -4.07 -6.32
C GLN A 117 -10.29 -5.16 -5.27
N ALA A 118 -9.64 -5.11 -4.11
CA ALA A 118 -9.93 -6.01 -3.00
C ALA A 118 -11.36 -5.80 -2.46
N TYR A 119 -11.77 -4.55 -2.26
CA TYR A 119 -13.12 -4.25 -1.75
C TYR A 119 -14.21 -4.72 -2.73
N VAL A 120 -13.99 -4.53 -4.03
CA VAL A 120 -14.92 -5.06 -5.07
C VAL A 120 -14.92 -6.58 -5.07
N ALA A 121 -13.75 -7.24 -4.98
CA ALA A 121 -13.63 -8.69 -4.96
C ALA A 121 -14.24 -9.33 -3.70
N ALA A 122 -14.44 -8.58 -2.61
CA ALA A 122 -15.12 -9.05 -1.39
C ALA A 122 -16.62 -9.31 -1.59
N GLU A 123 -17.19 -9.03 -2.76
CA GLU A 123 -18.50 -9.56 -3.18
C GLU A 123 -18.49 -11.10 -3.21
N ASP A 124 -17.35 -11.71 -3.61
CA ASP A 124 -17.13 -13.15 -3.57
C ASP A 124 -17.07 -13.65 -2.11
N PRO A 125 -17.98 -14.53 -1.68
CA PRO A 125 -18.03 -15.00 -0.29
C PRO A 125 -16.79 -15.80 0.12
N ASP A 126 -16.05 -16.40 -0.83
CA ASP A 126 -14.82 -17.14 -0.55
C ASP A 126 -13.65 -16.20 -0.22
N LEU A 127 -13.66 -14.97 -0.76
CA LEU A 127 -12.58 -14.00 -0.56
C LEU A 127 -12.85 -13.03 0.59
N ARG A 128 -14.13 -12.79 0.89
CA ARG A 128 -14.54 -11.78 1.89
C ARG A 128 -13.91 -11.96 3.26
N PRO A 129 -13.82 -13.18 3.83
CA PRO A 129 -13.22 -13.36 5.16
C PRO A 129 -11.77 -12.90 5.22
N GLU A 130 -10.96 -13.26 4.22
CA GLU A 130 -9.55 -12.89 4.16
C GLU A 130 -9.38 -11.38 3.95
N ILE A 131 -10.15 -10.78 3.03
CA ILE A 131 -10.08 -9.33 2.78
C ILE A 131 -10.52 -8.55 4.02
N ARG A 132 -11.54 -9.04 4.75
CA ARG A 132 -11.95 -8.47 6.04
C ARG A 132 -10.82 -8.55 7.06
N ALA A 133 -10.13 -9.69 7.16
CA ALA A 133 -9.02 -9.85 8.09
C ALA A 133 -7.87 -8.87 7.79
N TYR A 134 -7.59 -8.58 6.52
CA TYR A 134 -6.59 -7.56 6.16
C TYR A 134 -7.03 -6.15 6.59
N TRP A 135 -8.31 -5.82 6.39
CA TRP A 135 -8.86 -4.56 6.88
C TRP A 135 -8.83 -4.45 8.41
N ASP A 136 -9.26 -5.50 9.12
CA ASP A 136 -9.32 -5.53 10.59
C ASP A 136 -7.92 -5.37 11.19
N ARG A 137 -6.90 -5.93 10.54
CA ARG A 137 -5.48 -5.77 10.94
C ARG A 137 -5.02 -4.30 10.79
N LEU A 138 -5.38 -3.64 9.68
CA LEU A 138 -5.05 -2.24 9.45
C LEU A 138 -5.81 -1.32 10.43
N ASP A 139 -7.12 -1.54 10.63
CA ASP A 139 -7.94 -0.80 11.59
C ASP A 139 -7.39 -0.92 13.01
N SER A 140 -7.05 -2.14 13.43
CA SER A 140 -6.45 -2.40 14.74
C SER A 140 -5.13 -1.67 14.93
N LEU A 141 -4.26 -1.66 13.92
CA LEU A 141 -2.99 -0.93 13.94
C LEU A 141 -3.21 0.57 14.15
N VAL A 142 -4.15 1.17 13.40
CA VAL A 142 -4.45 2.60 13.51
C VAL A 142 -4.99 2.92 14.91
N ARG A 143 -5.93 2.11 15.41
CA ARG A 143 -6.48 2.27 16.77
C ARG A 143 -5.42 2.18 17.87
N GLU A 144 -4.56 1.16 17.78
CA GLU A 144 -3.50 0.94 18.76
C GLU A 144 -2.53 2.13 18.84
N ILE A 145 -2.13 2.67 17.72
CA ILE A 145 -1.16 3.76 17.67
C ILE A 145 -1.80 5.10 18.07
N THR A 146 -3.03 5.36 17.60
CA THR A 146 -3.65 6.68 17.76
C THR A 146 -4.50 6.81 19.01
N GLY A 147 -5.09 5.73 19.50
CA GLY A 147 -6.13 5.80 20.55
C GLY A 147 -7.35 6.63 20.14
N GLY A 148 -7.52 6.91 18.84
CA GLY A 148 -8.60 7.75 18.31
C GLY A 148 -9.98 7.18 18.58
N ASP A 149 -10.96 8.06 18.78
CA ASP A 149 -12.35 7.68 18.92
C ASP A 149 -13.00 7.28 17.58
N ALA A 150 -14.26 6.90 17.59
CA ALA A 150 -14.96 6.43 16.40
C ALA A 150 -15.07 7.51 15.31
N GLU A 151 -15.18 8.78 15.68
CA GLU A 151 -15.26 9.91 14.76
C GLU A 151 -13.90 10.15 14.10
N ASP A 152 -12.82 10.16 14.86
CA ASP A 152 -11.45 10.31 14.38
C ASP A 152 -11.10 9.23 13.37
N LEU A 153 -11.40 7.98 13.71
CA LEU A 153 -11.14 6.84 12.83
C LEU A 153 -11.98 6.87 11.56
N THR A 154 -13.27 7.25 11.68
CA THR A 154 -14.14 7.43 10.51
C THR A 154 -13.56 8.48 9.55
N ASN A 155 -13.13 9.63 10.07
CA ASN A 155 -12.54 10.70 9.28
C ASN A 155 -11.22 10.27 8.64
N PHE A 156 -10.37 9.56 9.40
CA PHE A 156 -9.09 9.03 8.90
C PHE A 156 -9.30 8.08 7.72
N PHE A 157 -10.16 7.07 7.89
CA PHE A 157 -10.42 6.07 6.84
C PHE A 157 -11.20 6.66 5.65
N ALA A 158 -12.11 7.62 5.87
CA ALA A 158 -12.79 8.32 4.77
C ALA A 158 -11.79 9.08 3.88
N ARG A 159 -10.79 9.76 4.47
CA ARG A 159 -9.73 10.43 3.71
C ARG A 159 -8.81 9.43 3.01
N GLY A 160 -8.47 8.32 3.64
CA GLY A 160 -7.75 7.22 3.00
C GLY A 160 -8.50 6.68 1.78
N MET A 161 -9.81 6.47 1.90
CA MET A 161 -10.63 6.06 0.78
C MET A 161 -10.65 7.10 -0.35
N LEU A 162 -10.65 8.40 -0.01
CA LEU A 162 -10.53 9.46 -1.02
C LEU A 162 -9.20 9.39 -1.78
N CYS A 163 -8.07 9.03 -1.13
CA CYS A 163 -6.81 8.78 -1.83
C CYS A 163 -6.95 7.66 -2.87
N ASN A 164 -7.65 6.58 -2.52
CA ASN A 164 -7.90 5.47 -3.45
C ASN A 164 -8.72 5.93 -4.68
N VAL A 165 -9.73 6.79 -4.47
CA VAL A 165 -10.54 7.37 -5.55
C VAL A 165 -9.69 8.28 -6.43
N VAL A 166 -8.90 9.17 -5.83
CA VAL A 166 -7.99 10.08 -6.55
C VAL A 166 -7.01 9.29 -7.42
N ALA A 167 -6.38 8.25 -6.86
CA ALA A 167 -5.48 7.36 -7.60
C ALA A 167 -6.15 6.62 -8.76
N SER A 168 -7.41 6.22 -8.57
CA SER A 168 -8.14 5.41 -9.58
C SER A 168 -8.69 6.24 -10.74
N LEU A 169 -9.03 7.49 -10.48
CA LEU A 169 -9.57 8.42 -11.46
C LEU A 169 -8.51 9.37 -12.03
N ASP A 170 -7.24 9.22 -11.61
CA ASP A 170 -6.13 10.10 -12.00
C ASP A 170 -6.48 11.59 -11.79
N LEU A 171 -7.07 11.89 -10.62
CA LEU A 171 -7.47 13.24 -10.27
C LEU A 171 -6.30 14.05 -9.71
N PRO A 172 -6.27 15.37 -9.94
CA PRO A 172 -5.25 16.22 -9.34
C PRO A 172 -5.42 16.23 -7.81
N ARG A 173 -4.36 15.79 -7.09
CA ARG A 173 -4.39 15.66 -5.63
C ARG A 173 -4.60 16.99 -4.92
N GLU A 174 -4.10 18.07 -5.49
CA GLU A 174 -4.17 19.43 -4.93
C GLU A 174 -5.62 19.87 -4.71
N ARG A 175 -6.53 19.38 -5.55
CA ARG A 175 -7.96 19.65 -5.43
C ARG A 175 -8.58 19.16 -4.12
N TYR A 176 -8.01 18.11 -3.53
CA TYR A 176 -8.60 17.40 -2.38
C TYR A 176 -7.76 17.51 -1.11
N PHE A 177 -6.45 17.68 -1.25
CA PHE A 177 -5.51 17.62 -0.13
C PHE A 177 -4.73 18.93 0.07
N GLY A 178 -5.05 19.96 -0.75
CA GLY A 178 -4.39 21.26 -0.71
C GLY A 178 -2.95 21.24 -1.23
N ASP A 179 -2.32 22.42 -1.20
CA ASP A 179 -0.92 22.60 -1.63
C ASP A 179 0.04 22.10 -0.54
N THR A 180 0.06 20.80 -0.31
CA THR A 180 1.07 20.15 0.52
C THR A 180 2.38 19.93 -0.25
N LEU A 181 2.45 20.40 -1.50
CA LEU A 181 3.62 20.33 -2.34
C LEU A 181 4.28 21.71 -2.46
N SER A 182 5.60 21.75 -2.32
CA SER A 182 6.42 22.86 -2.78
C SER A 182 6.31 23.01 -4.31
N ALA A 183 6.67 24.18 -4.84
CA ALA A 183 6.64 24.46 -6.28
C ALA A 183 7.46 23.47 -7.15
N ASP A 184 8.36 22.71 -6.53
CA ASP A 184 9.16 21.64 -7.15
C ASP A 184 8.54 20.23 -6.97
N GLY A 185 7.28 20.15 -6.51
CA GLY A 185 6.55 18.87 -6.36
C GLY A 185 6.98 18.05 -5.15
N LYS A 186 7.82 18.59 -4.26
CA LYS A 186 8.20 17.96 -3.02
C LYS A 186 7.13 18.19 -1.98
N LEU A 187 6.73 17.14 -1.25
CA LEU A 187 5.89 17.34 -0.06
C LEU A 187 6.50 18.45 0.79
N LEU A 188 5.80 19.57 0.89
CA LEU A 188 6.11 20.55 1.93
C LEU A 188 6.03 19.76 3.22
N SER A 189 7.15 19.67 3.94
CA SER A 189 7.14 19.18 5.31
C SER A 189 5.98 19.90 5.98
N CYS A 190 4.91 19.17 6.29
CA CYS A 190 3.82 19.74 7.07
C CYS A 190 4.48 20.40 8.28
N GLU A 191 4.24 21.69 8.49
CA GLU A 191 4.86 22.42 9.62
C GLU A 191 4.64 21.67 10.94
N LEU A 192 3.50 20.96 11.06
CA LEU A 192 3.20 20.07 12.16
C LEU A 192 4.10 18.82 12.19
N CYS A 193 4.45 18.22 11.05
CA CYS A 193 5.37 17.08 11.02
C CYS A 193 6.83 17.50 11.23
N ALA A 194 7.17 18.77 10.93
CA ALA A 194 8.52 19.31 11.08
C ALA A 194 8.82 19.79 12.50
N ASP A 195 7.79 20.10 13.29
CA ASP A 195 7.91 20.64 14.64
C ASP A 195 6.93 19.93 15.60
N PRO A 196 7.35 18.79 16.19
CA PRO A 196 6.52 18.06 17.14
C PRO A 196 6.11 18.85 18.38
N GLU A 197 6.83 19.92 18.76
CA GLU A 197 6.50 20.75 19.91
C GLU A 197 5.22 21.58 19.67
N ARG A 198 4.89 21.87 18.42
CA ARG A 198 3.65 22.56 18.05
C ARG A 198 2.40 21.70 18.18
N TYR A 199 2.53 20.38 18.37
CA TYR A 199 1.36 19.52 18.61
C TYR A 199 0.61 19.90 19.90
N GLY A 200 1.30 20.42 20.92
CA GLY A 200 0.66 20.91 22.14
C GLY A 200 -0.31 22.09 21.92
N GLU A 201 -0.15 22.86 20.86
CA GLU A 201 -1.08 23.93 20.47
C GLU A 201 -2.40 23.39 19.93
N TYR A 202 -2.43 22.10 19.57
CA TYR A 202 -3.57 21.39 19.00
C TYR A 202 -4.24 20.40 19.97
N GLU A 203 -3.73 20.26 21.21
CA GLU A 203 -4.40 19.50 22.24
C GLU A 203 -5.81 20.08 22.47
N GLY A 204 -6.85 19.29 22.14
CA GLY A 204 -8.27 19.69 22.23
C GLY A 204 -8.88 20.25 20.93
N ARG A 205 -8.12 20.38 19.83
CA ARG A 205 -8.71 20.64 18.51
C ARG A 205 -8.86 19.32 17.75
N ARG A 206 -10.02 19.14 17.10
CA ARG A 206 -10.22 17.98 16.24
C ARG A 206 -9.25 18.02 15.06
N PRO A 207 -8.75 16.85 14.63
CA PRO A 207 -7.74 16.73 13.56
C PRO A 207 -8.14 17.37 12.22
N TRP A 208 -9.41 17.62 12.03
CA TRP A 208 -9.93 18.10 10.77
C TRP A 208 -10.83 19.31 11.00
N PRO A 209 -10.47 20.52 10.51
CA PRO A 209 -11.42 21.64 10.49
C PRO A 209 -12.62 21.25 9.61
N HIS A 210 -13.80 21.59 10.07
CA HIS A 210 -15.07 21.37 9.37
C HIS A 210 -15.10 22.12 8.03
#